data_dafe269729229b19c228cbd627298c1a
#
_entry.id   dafe269729229b19c228cbd627298c1a
#
_cell.length_a   1.000
_cell.length_b   1.000
_cell.length_c   1.000
_cell.angle_alpha   90.00
_cell.angle_beta   90.00
_cell.angle_gamma   90.00
#
_symmetry.space_group_name_H-M   'P 1'
#
loop_
_entity.id
_entity.type
_entity.pdbx_description
1 polymer ?
#
loop_
_entity_poly.entity_id
_entity_poly.type
_entity_poly.pdbx_seq_one_letter_code
_entity_poly.pdbx_strand_id
1 'polypeptide(L)'
;MSTLSLNDTCPGNLHGTSAELFLTLLNTLLTAKCSLGNPKNYPVDFGPNIRNGDEFDFIVIGGGSAGSVLANKLSENQDWRVLVLEAGGLPSATSDIPGLMYNLQETEEDWAYKTEPQNTSCLSMKNKQCKWPRGKVLGGSSVLNAMLYVKGNKANYDHWAELGNTGWDWDSIKEYFTELEQVLPPASETTPLGTDGLLPLTKHYSNEPIKMSLQEAYEQVGIKYLEEQNPEKPIGTVDVPLCIDRGQRANTGKKILGNYQNRTNLLISLHSFVQKITIEEKVAKGVEVEIGGNLLKLKAKKEVVLSAGAINSPQLLMLSGIGPKENLQSLGIDVVEDLPVGQFMQDHMISWHEIKLSLDAIRYPKGPADPLYEYFIRQEGPLSSLSLTNFLTFLNTKNDSMWPDFGFHYFLFPPNDQLLGPGVRKGVGFVDSIATTMSNECKSNPCLMMIPTLLTPKSMGQIMLKSKNPRDYPLIYSGSFTDKDDEDITVMVEAIRFNERLIQTPALQKYNPEVIRFPIPECDKLEYGSDAYWACFMRNVASTLYHPTSTCRMGVQKNESVVDPRLRVHDVKNLRVVDASIMPRVTSGNTHAPSMMIGFKASVMIKEDWLS
;
A
#
# COMPACT_ATOMS: atom_id res chain seq x y z
N MET A 1 -4.88 9.96 30.26
CA MET A 1 -6.31 10.37 30.15
C MET A 1 -6.65 11.12 31.40
N SER A 2 -6.70 12.46 31.33
CA SER A 2 -7.21 13.27 32.41
C SER A 2 -8.73 13.19 32.38
N THR A 3 -9.31 12.66 33.44
CA THR A 3 -10.75 12.76 33.70
C THR A 3 -11.12 14.22 33.79
N LEU A 4 -11.88 14.72 32.83
CA LEU A 4 -12.56 15.98 32.95
C LEU A 4 -13.56 15.83 34.12
N SER A 5 -13.23 16.45 35.26
CA SER A 5 -14.21 16.67 36.31
C SER A 5 -15.20 17.73 35.81
N LEU A 6 -16.42 17.34 35.57
CA LEU A 6 -17.52 18.27 35.38
C LEU A 6 -17.73 19.01 36.72
N ASN A 7 -17.24 20.25 36.81
CA ASN A 7 -17.56 21.13 37.92
C ASN A 7 -19.05 21.44 37.87
N ASP A 8 -19.68 21.55 39.03
CA ASP A 8 -21.10 21.85 39.29
C ASP A 8 -21.65 23.18 38.74
N THR A 9 -21.00 23.77 37.76
CA THR A 9 -21.37 25.04 37.13
C THR A 9 -21.74 24.95 35.67
N CYS A 10 -22.07 23.76 35.16
CA CYS A 10 -22.65 23.67 33.82
C CYS A 10 -24.00 24.38 33.81
N PRO A 11 -24.23 25.40 32.94
CA PRO A 11 -25.53 26.06 32.83
C PRO A 11 -26.56 25.00 32.45
N GLY A 12 -27.60 24.94 33.24
CA GLY A 12 -28.67 23.96 33.08
C GLY A 12 -29.39 24.09 31.75
N ASN A 13 -30.06 23.05 31.41
CA ASN A 13 -31.07 22.82 30.38
C ASN A 13 -30.99 23.69 29.10
N LEU A 14 -30.49 23.08 28.05
CA LEU A 14 -30.68 23.56 26.67
C LEU A 14 -32.17 23.39 26.30
N HIS A 15 -32.81 24.42 25.78
CA HIS A 15 -34.19 24.39 25.32
C HIS A 15 -34.31 24.84 23.86
N GLY A 16 -35.35 24.34 23.14
CA GLY A 16 -35.67 24.74 21.77
C GLY A 16 -34.71 24.17 20.74
N THR A 17 -34.61 24.83 19.61
CA THR A 17 -33.83 24.39 18.44
C THR A 17 -32.36 24.12 18.73
N SER A 18 -31.76 24.84 19.65
CA SER A 18 -30.36 24.66 20.08
C SER A 18 -30.17 23.34 20.84
N ALA A 19 -31.14 22.91 21.64
CA ALA A 19 -31.11 21.63 22.34
C ALA A 19 -31.28 20.47 21.37
N GLU A 20 -32.19 20.60 20.39
CA GLU A 20 -32.39 19.60 19.35
C GLU A 20 -31.13 19.43 18.48
N LEU A 21 -30.49 20.53 18.11
CA LEU A 21 -29.24 20.51 17.36
C LEU A 21 -28.11 19.84 18.14
N PHE A 22 -27.97 20.17 19.44
CA PHE A 22 -26.98 19.55 20.34
C PHE A 22 -27.20 18.04 20.48
N LEU A 23 -28.45 17.60 20.72
CA LEU A 23 -28.80 16.18 20.82
C LEU A 23 -28.57 15.45 19.51
N THR A 24 -28.90 16.09 18.38
CA THR A 24 -28.63 15.52 17.04
C THR A 24 -27.14 15.35 16.82
N LEU A 25 -26.34 16.35 17.13
CA LEU A 25 -24.88 16.29 17.02
C LEU A 25 -24.30 15.20 17.93
N LEU A 26 -24.74 15.13 19.19
CA LEU A 26 -24.29 14.12 20.14
C LEU A 26 -24.64 12.70 19.65
N ASN A 27 -25.89 12.48 19.20
CA ASN A 27 -26.31 11.20 18.66
C ASN A 27 -25.54 10.83 17.39
N THR A 28 -25.25 11.78 16.50
CA THR A 28 -24.47 11.55 15.30
C THR A 28 -23.04 11.15 15.63
N LEU A 29 -22.39 11.85 16.57
CA LEU A 29 -21.04 11.51 17.04
C LEU A 29 -20.98 10.13 17.71
N LEU A 30 -21.97 9.78 18.54
CA LEU A 30 -22.08 8.47 19.17
C LEU A 30 -22.29 7.37 18.12
N THR A 31 -23.17 7.60 17.14
CA THR A 31 -23.44 6.66 16.07
C THR A 31 -22.21 6.47 15.19
N ALA A 32 -21.52 7.56 14.82
CA ALA A 32 -20.27 7.51 14.07
C ALA A 32 -19.20 6.72 14.83
N LYS A 33 -19.05 6.96 16.14
CA LYS A 33 -18.12 6.19 16.98
C LYS A 33 -18.46 4.71 17.02
N CYS A 34 -19.75 4.34 17.06
CA CYS A 34 -20.17 2.93 17.01
C CYS A 34 -20.00 2.29 15.63
N SER A 35 -19.92 3.06 14.54
CA SER A 35 -19.67 2.55 13.20
C SER A 35 -18.18 2.33 12.91
N LEU A 36 -17.30 3.11 13.57
CA LEU A 36 -15.86 3.03 13.41
C LEU A 36 -15.30 1.84 14.20
N GLY A 37 -14.47 1.02 13.57
CA GLY A 37 -13.84 -0.14 14.19
C GLY A 37 -14.85 -1.18 14.69
N ASN A 38 -16.06 -1.25 14.12
CA ASN A 38 -17.10 -2.17 14.58
C ASN A 38 -16.71 -3.62 14.24
N PRO A 39 -16.50 -4.49 15.27
CA PRO A 39 -16.10 -5.88 15.04
C PRO A 39 -17.13 -6.69 14.23
N LYS A 40 -18.41 -6.28 14.24
CA LYS A 40 -19.48 -6.94 13.47
C LYS A 40 -19.31 -6.79 11.94
N ASN A 41 -18.45 -5.89 11.50
CA ASN A 41 -18.11 -5.74 10.09
C ASN A 41 -17.03 -6.72 9.61
N TYR A 42 -16.55 -7.58 10.49
CA TYR A 42 -15.47 -8.53 10.22
C TYR A 42 -15.91 -9.96 10.54
N PRO A 43 -15.27 -10.98 9.96
CA PRO A 43 -15.56 -12.38 10.30
C PRO A 43 -15.26 -12.66 11.78
N VAL A 44 -16.00 -13.60 12.35
CA VAL A 44 -15.74 -14.09 13.70
C VAL A 44 -14.43 -14.87 13.72
N ASP A 45 -13.61 -14.63 14.75
CA ASP A 45 -12.35 -15.37 14.93
C ASP A 45 -12.62 -16.85 15.22
N PHE A 46 -12.15 -17.72 14.33
CA PHE A 46 -12.24 -19.19 14.45
C PHE A 46 -11.06 -19.79 15.24
N GLY A 47 -10.00 -19.02 15.49
CA GLY A 47 -8.77 -19.48 16.17
C GLY A 47 -9.01 -20.29 17.45
N PRO A 48 -9.89 -19.87 18.37
CA PRO A 48 -10.19 -20.61 19.59
C PRO A 48 -10.75 -22.03 19.38
N ASN A 49 -11.29 -22.32 18.18
CA ASN A 49 -11.86 -23.62 17.83
C ASN A 49 -10.84 -24.58 17.19
N ILE A 50 -9.67 -24.08 16.77
CA ILE A 50 -8.64 -24.87 16.09
C ILE A 50 -7.93 -25.79 17.09
N ARG A 51 -7.67 -27.01 16.67
CA ARG A 51 -6.96 -28.05 17.43
C ARG A 51 -5.75 -28.56 16.66
N ASN A 52 -4.76 -29.06 17.40
CA ASN A 52 -3.60 -29.67 16.79
C ASN A 52 -4.01 -30.88 15.93
N GLY A 53 -3.56 -30.92 14.69
CA GLY A 53 -3.88 -31.97 13.72
C GLY A 53 -5.13 -31.69 12.87
N ASP A 54 -5.83 -30.58 13.06
CA ASP A 54 -6.99 -30.21 12.22
C ASP A 54 -6.61 -30.14 10.76
N GLU A 55 -7.57 -30.51 9.90
CA GLU A 55 -7.39 -30.58 8.45
C GLU A 55 -8.34 -29.63 7.73
N PHE A 56 -7.80 -28.94 6.71
CA PHE A 56 -8.53 -28.01 5.85
C PHE A 56 -8.22 -28.36 4.39
N ASP A 57 -9.08 -28.01 3.44
CA ASP A 57 -8.76 -28.21 2.04
C ASP A 57 -7.67 -27.22 1.61
N PHE A 58 -7.82 -25.96 1.96
CA PHE A 58 -6.83 -24.92 1.71
C PHE A 58 -6.46 -24.19 2.99
N ILE A 59 -5.17 -23.92 3.17
CA ILE A 59 -4.65 -23.02 4.21
C ILE A 59 -4.03 -21.81 3.50
N VAL A 60 -4.64 -20.63 3.66
CA VAL A 60 -4.16 -19.35 3.15
C VAL A 60 -3.42 -18.61 4.26
N ILE A 61 -2.14 -18.34 4.09
CA ILE A 61 -1.31 -17.66 5.07
C ILE A 61 -1.26 -16.17 4.75
N GLY A 62 -1.94 -15.36 5.56
CA GLY A 62 -2.09 -13.92 5.41
C GLY A 62 -3.45 -13.51 4.85
N GLY A 63 -4.22 -12.78 5.66
CA GLY A 63 -5.52 -12.19 5.32
C GLY A 63 -5.40 -10.77 4.73
N GLY A 64 -4.34 -10.51 3.93
CA GLY A 64 -4.10 -9.22 3.28
C GLY A 64 -4.88 -9.05 1.97
N SER A 65 -4.48 -8.09 1.11
CA SER A 65 -5.18 -7.74 -0.13
C SER A 65 -5.42 -8.95 -1.04
N ALA A 66 -4.38 -9.70 -1.36
CA ALA A 66 -4.49 -10.89 -2.23
C ALA A 66 -5.18 -12.06 -1.53
N GLY A 67 -4.74 -12.39 -0.30
CA GLY A 67 -5.26 -13.53 0.46
C GLY A 67 -6.75 -13.42 0.78
N SER A 68 -7.26 -12.21 1.05
CA SER A 68 -8.70 -11.97 1.27
C SER A 68 -9.53 -12.27 0.02
N VAL A 69 -9.09 -11.82 -1.15
CA VAL A 69 -9.76 -12.10 -2.44
C VAL A 69 -9.70 -13.59 -2.75
N LEU A 70 -8.53 -14.19 -2.64
CA LEU A 70 -8.32 -15.61 -2.88
C LEU A 70 -9.24 -16.48 -2.00
N ALA A 71 -9.23 -16.26 -0.69
CA ALA A 71 -10.03 -17.03 0.26
C ALA A 71 -11.53 -16.85 0.01
N ASN A 72 -11.98 -15.62 -0.28
CA ASN A 72 -13.35 -15.35 -0.66
C ASN A 72 -13.76 -16.17 -1.87
N LYS A 73 -12.97 -16.14 -2.95
CA LYS A 73 -13.26 -16.83 -4.21
C LYS A 73 -13.17 -18.36 -4.07
N LEU A 74 -12.23 -18.91 -3.31
CA LEU A 74 -12.15 -20.36 -3.08
C LEU A 74 -13.35 -20.88 -2.27
N SER A 75 -13.82 -20.09 -1.30
CA SER A 75 -14.97 -20.48 -0.45
C SER A 75 -16.33 -20.41 -1.17
N GLU A 76 -16.39 -19.97 -2.41
CA GLU A 76 -17.59 -20.11 -3.27
C GLU A 76 -17.94 -21.59 -3.50
N ASN A 77 -16.94 -22.46 -3.52
CA ASN A 77 -17.15 -23.92 -3.51
C ASN A 77 -17.43 -24.37 -2.07
N GLN A 78 -18.66 -24.79 -1.81
CA GLN A 78 -19.14 -25.18 -0.48
C GLN A 78 -18.50 -26.46 0.06
N ASP A 79 -17.93 -27.31 -0.82
CA ASP A 79 -17.25 -28.54 -0.44
C ASP A 79 -15.81 -28.30 0.07
N TRP A 80 -15.29 -27.08 -0.10
CA TRP A 80 -13.94 -26.72 0.32
C TRP A 80 -13.92 -25.94 1.64
N ARG A 81 -13.25 -26.48 2.63
CA ARG A 81 -12.95 -25.78 3.89
C ARG A 81 -11.69 -24.92 3.69
N VAL A 82 -11.86 -23.61 3.68
CA VAL A 82 -10.77 -22.63 3.48
C VAL A 82 -10.44 -21.96 4.81
N LEU A 83 -9.21 -22.15 5.31
CA LEU A 83 -8.71 -21.48 6.51
C LEU A 83 -7.77 -20.34 6.12
N VAL A 84 -8.03 -19.15 6.64
CA VAL A 84 -7.10 -18.02 6.59
C VAL A 84 -6.42 -17.86 7.94
N LEU A 85 -5.10 -17.81 7.96
CA LEU A 85 -4.27 -17.56 9.14
C LEU A 85 -3.70 -16.15 9.07
N GLU A 86 -4.16 -15.24 9.94
CA GLU A 86 -3.68 -13.86 10.02
C GLU A 86 -2.90 -13.64 11.33
N ALA A 87 -1.69 -13.09 11.20
CA ALA A 87 -0.80 -12.83 12.34
C ALA A 87 -1.31 -11.72 13.26
N GLY A 88 -2.04 -10.76 12.71
CA GLY A 88 -2.63 -9.65 13.45
C GLY A 88 -4.06 -9.90 13.92
N GLY A 89 -4.63 -8.88 14.56
CA GLY A 89 -6.02 -8.85 15.02
C GLY A 89 -6.95 -8.14 14.04
N LEU A 90 -8.09 -7.65 14.56
CA LEU A 90 -8.99 -6.78 13.82
C LEU A 90 -8.45 -5.35 13.76
N PRO A 91 -8.75 -4.61 12.66
CA PRO A 91 -8.39 -3.20 12.53
C PRO A 91 -9.03 -2.31 13.60
N SER A 92 -8.28 -1.30 14.07
CA SER A 92 -8.76 -0.29 15.01
C SER A 92 -9.71 0.71 14.34
N ALA A 93 -10.44 1.47 15.16
CA ALA A 93 -11.27 2.58 14.68
C ALA A 93 -10.45 3.66 13.96
N THR A 94 -9.17 3.85 14.32
CA THR A 94 -8.26 4.78 13.64
C THR A 94 -8.07 4.41 12.18
N SER A 95 -8.03 3.13 11.86
CA SER A 95 -7.83 2.62 10.51
C SER A 95 -9.00 2.93 9.56
N ASP A 96 -10.22 3.09 10.09
CA ASP A 96 -11.40 3.44 9.30
C ASP A 96 -11.38 4.91 8.83
N ILE A 97 -10.58 5.78 9.47
CA ILE A 97 -10.51 7.21 9.16
C ILE A 97 -9.36 7.47 8.18
N PRO A 98 -9.66 7.78 6.89
CA PRO A 98 -8.65 7.94 5.85
C PRO A 98 -7.52 8.89 6.20
N GLY A 99 -7.84 10.08 6.70
CA GLY A 99 -6.87 11.13 7.05
C GLY A 99 -5.89 10.75 8.18
N LEU A 100 -6.13 9.64 8.89
CA LEU A 100 -5.28 9.19 10.00
C LEU A 100 -4.34 8.02 9.63
N MET A 101 -4.15 7.71 8.33
CA MET A 101 -3.36 6.55 7.91
C MET A 101 -1.94 6.51 8.47
N TYR A 102 -1.25 7.65 8.56
CA TYR A 102 0.10 7.70 9.10
C TYR A 102 0.17 7.45 10.61
N ASN A 103 -0.96 7.58 11.33
CA ASN A 103 -1.04 7.30 12.77
C ASN A 103 -1.01 5.79 13.08
N LEU A 104 -1.22 4.94 12.05
CA LEU A 104 -1.18 3.48 12.18
C LEU A 104 0.24 2.93 12.12
N GLN A 105 1.18 3.69 11.57
CA GLN A 105 2.58 3.25 11.49
C GLN A 105 3.22 3.15 12.88
N GLU A 106 4.05 2.13 13.07
CA GLU A 106 4.71 1.81 14.35
C GLU A 106 3.72 1.49 15.49
N THR A 107 2.49 1.05 15.17
CA THR A 107 1.52 0.47 16.12
C THR A 107 1.52 -1.05 16.05
N GLU A 108 0.65 -1.71 16.83
CA GLU A 108 0.48 -3.18 16.78
C GLU A 108 -0.08 -3.67 15.43
N GLU A 109 -0.75 -2.80 14.67
CA GLU A 109 -1.27 -3.09 13.33
C GLU A 109 -0.20 -3.01 12.23
N ASP A 110 1.03 -2.66 12.58
CA ASP A 110 2.16 -2.49 11.67
C ASP A 110 3.32 -3.43 12.03
N TRP A 111 3.85 -4.17 11.06
CA TRP A 111 5.11 -4.92 11.23
C TRP A 111 6.29 -4.00 11.50
N ALA A 112 6.21 -2.72 11.16
CA ALA A 112 7.21 -1.68 11.37
C ALA A 112 8.62 -2.06 10.88
N TYR A 113 8.72 -2.70 9.71
CA TYR A 113 10.00 -3.07 9.11
C TYR A 113 10.86 -1.84 8.82
N LYS A 114 12.17 -2.06 8.76
CA LYS A 114 13.17 -1.08 8.34
C LYS A 114 14.16 -1.77 7.43
N THR A 115 14.70 -1.02 6.48
CA THR A 115 15.80 -1.51 5.66
C THR A 115 17.09 -1.59 6.47
N GLU A 116 18.03 -2.41 6.02
CA GLU A 116 19.43 -2.29 6.46
C GLU A 116 19.97 -0.91 6.01
N PRO A 117 20.90 -0.31 6.78
CA PRO A 117 21.52 0.96 6.38
C PRO A 117 22.20 0.85 5.01
N GLN A 118 22.01 1.86 4.17
CA GLN A 118 22.54 1.89 2.81
C GLN A 118 23.33 3.16 2.53
N ASN A 119 24.12 3.14 1.44
CA ASN A 119 24.94 4.27 1.02
C ASN A 119 24.39 4.97 -0.24
N THR A 120 23.29 4.47 -0.80
CA THR A 120 22.74 4.95 -2.08
C THR A 120 21.41 5.67 -1.95
N SER A 121 20.67 5.45 -0.85
CA SER A 121 19.37 6.06 -0.60
C SER A 121 19.09 6.22 0.90
N CYS A 122 18.05 6.96 1.28
CA CYS A 122 17.61 7.20 2.67
C CYS A 122 18.70 7.83 3.56
N LEU A 123 19.69 8.54 2.97
CA LEU A 123 20.87 8.99 3.70
C LEU A 123 20.56 10.05 4.76
N SER A 124 19.48 10.84 4.57
CA SER A 124 18.97 11.80 5.54
C SER A 124 17.78 11.27 6.37
N MET A 125 17.58 9.95 6.39
CA MET A 125 16.67 9.30 7.33
C MET A 125 17.42 8.88 8.61
N LYS A 126 16.71 8.74 9.73
CA LYS A 126 17.29 8.29 10.99
C LYS A 126 17.97 6.91 10.80
N ASN A 127 19.21 6.79 11.20
CA ASN A 127 20.07 5.61 11.03
C ASN A 127 20.34 5.23 9.56
N LYS A 128 20.08 6.09 8.59
CA LYS A 128 20.17 5.81 7.14
C LYS A 128 19.31 4.60 6.73
N GLN A 129 18.14 4.46 7.37
CA GLN A 129 17.20 3.37 7.15
C GLN A 129 15.86 3.92 6.66
N CYS A 130 15.32 3.35 5.60
CA CYS A 130 13.93 3.58 5.22
C CYS A 130 12.99 2.79 6.14
N LYS A 131 11.92 3.41 6.61
CA LYS A 131 10.82 2.71 7.28
C LYS A 131 9.95 2.04 6.23
N TRP A 132 9.56 0.78 6.47
CA TRP A 132 8.71 -0.01 5.58
C TRP A 132 7.49 -0.57 6.33
N PRO A 133 6.47 0.26 6.61
CA PRO A 133 5.24 -0.20 7.25
C PRO A 133 4.54 -1.26 6.40
N ARG A 134 4.11 -2.35 7.02
CA ARG A 134 3.31 -3.44 6.44
C ARG A 134 2.22 -3.84 7.42
N GLY A 135 0.99 -4.01 6.94
CA GLY A 135 -0.12 -4.38 7.81
C GLY A 135 0.07 -5.72 8.51
N LYS A 136 -0.03 -5.72 9.84
CA LYS A 136 -0.11 -6.88 10.73
C LYS A 136 -1.51 -6.92 11.34
N VAL A 137 -2.49 -7.14 10.50
CA VAL A 137 -3.91 -6.94 10.83
C VAL A 137 -4.77 -7.55 9.73
N LEU A 138 -5.99 -8.00 10.02
CA LEU A 138 -6.90 -8.53 9.02
C LEU A 138 -7.23 -7.47 7.96
N GLY A 139 -6.93 -7.78 6.71
CA GLY A 139 -6.90 -6.84 5.59
C GLY A 139 -5.46 -6.45 5.19
N GLY A 140 -4.47 -6.78 6.02
CA GLY A 140 -3.05 -6.52 5.74
C GLY A 140 -2.79 -5.06 5.43
N SER A 141 -1.92 -4.81 4.43
CA SER A 141 -1.54 -3.43 4.05
C SER A 141 -2.69 -2.60 3.45
N SER A 142 -3.86 -3.18 3.12
CA SER A 142 -5.05 -2.39 2.76
C SER A 142 -5.59 -1.56 3.91
N VAL A 143 -5.21 -1.89 5.15
CA VAL A 143 -5.57 -1.16 6.37
C VAL A 143 -4.71 0.08 6.58
N LEU A 144 -3.45 0.07 6.08
CA LEU A 144 -2.46 1.14 6.29
C LEU A 144 -2.16 1.98 5.05
N ASN A 145 -2.60 1.56 3.86
CA ASN A 145 -2.26 2.21 2.59
C ASN A 145 -2.98 3.55 2.39
N ALA A 146 -2.59 4.27 1.33
CA ALA A 146 -3.22 5.53 0.92
C ALA A 146 -4.55 5.36 0.16
N MET A 147 -5.12 4.16 0.13
CA MET A 147 -6.42 3.82 -0.48
C MET A 147 -6.51 4.05 -2.01
N LEU A 148 -5.44 4.41 -2.67
CA LEU A 148 -5.41 4.64 -4.11
C LEU A 148 -5.69 3.35 -4.87
N TYR A 149 -6.64 3.39 -5.82
CA TYR A 149 -6.94 2.28 -6.70
C TYR A 149 -6.34 2.53 -8.09
N VAL A 150 -5.21 1.90 -8.36
CA VAL A 150 -4.44 2.06 -9.61
C VAL A 150 -4.21 0.68 -10.22
N LYS A 151 -4.70 0.46 -11.45
CA LYS A 151 -4.59 -0.84 -12.13
C LYS A 151 -3.18 -1.13 -12.67
N GLY A 152 -2.34 -0.12 -12.81
CA GLY A 152 -1.16 -0.16 -13.66
C GLY A 152 -1.52 0.15 -15.11
N ASN A 153 -0.66 -0.19 -16.06
CA ASN A 153 -0.92 0.00 -17.47
C ASN A 153 -0.79 -1.31 -18.27
N LYS A 154 -1.35 -1.33 -19.49
CA LYS A 154 -1.32 -2.49 -20.39
C LYS A 154 0.11 -3.01 -20.61
N ALA A 155 1.07 -2.12 -20.85
CA ALA A 155 2.44 -2.52 -21.13
C ALA A 155 3.11 -3.27 -19.97
N ASN A 156 2.73 -2.99 -18.71
CA ASN A 156 3.24 -3.76 -17.57
C ASN A 156 2.90 -5.25 -17.67
N TYR A 157 1.64 -5.56 -17.94
CA TYR A 157 1.13 -6.93 -17.99
C TYR A 157 1.52 -7.66 -19.27
N ASP A 158 1.50 -6.97 -20.41
CA ASP A 158 2.00 -7.53 -21.67
C ASP A 158 3.48 -7.91 -21.52
N HIS A 159 4.28 -7.06 -20.84
CA HIS A 159 5.66 -7.41 -20.55
C HIS A 159 5.80 -8.63 -19.62
N TRP A 160 4.89 -8.81 -18.65
CA TRP A 160 4.91 -10.03 -17.84
C TRP A 160 4.71 -11.27 -18.71
N ALA A 161 3.79 -11.20 -19.69
CA ALA A 161 3.57 -12.30 -20.63
C ALA A 161 4.77 -12.52 -21.56
N GLU A 162 5.41 -11.45 -22.04
CA GLU A 162 6.65 -11.51 -22.86
C GLU A 162 7.81 -12.19 -22.14
N LEU A 163 7.88 -12.09 -20.81
CA LEU A 163 8.83 -12.83 -19.99
C LEU A 163 8.52 -14.35 -19.88
N GLY A 164 7.52 -14.84 -20.63
CA GLY A 164 7.11 -16.25 -20.69
C GLY A 164 5.94 -16.59 -19.77
N ASN A 165 5.36 -15.63 -19.08
CA ASN A 165 4.23 -15.87 -18.17
C ASN A 165 2.90 -15.80 -18.94
N THR A 166 2.60 -16.86 -19.70
CA THR A 166 1.39 -16.96 -20.52
C THR A 166 0.12 -16.72 -19.70
N GLY A 167 -0.80 -15.90 -20.25
CA GLY A 167 -2.06 -15.56 -19.62
C GLY A 167 -1.96 -14.42 -18.59
N TRP A 168 -0.82 -13.73 -18.49
CA TRP A 168 -0.63 -12.55 -17.65
C TRP A 168 -0.58 -11.24 -18.45
N ASP A 169 -0.88 -11.28 -19.75
CA ASP A 169 -1.11 -10.08 -20.57
C ASP A 169 -2.39 -9.34 -20.15
N TRP A 170 -2.49 -8.07 -20.53
CA TRP A 170 -3.62 -7.21 -20.15
C TRP A 170 -4.97 -7.78 -20.53
N ASP A 171 -5.10 -8.32 -21.75
CA ASP A 171 -6.38 -8.85 -22.23
C ASP A 171 -6.85 -10.08 -21.45
N SER A 172 -5.91 -10.86 -20.92
CA SER A 172 -6.18 -12.01 -20.05
C SER A 172 -6.55 -11.65 -18.62
N ILE A 173 -6.23 -10.42 -18.14
CA ILE A 173 -6.40 -10.09 -16.71
C ILE A 173 -7.36 -8.92 -16.44
N LYS A 174 -7.69 -8.11 -17.44
CA LYS A 174 -8.48 -6.89 -17.26
C LYS A 174 -9.86 -7.12 -16.63
N GLU A 175 -10.51 -8.25 -16.94
CA GLU A 175 -11.82 -8.58 -16.40
C GLU A 175 -11.81 -8.83 -14.89
N TYR A 176 -10.71 -9.35 -14.34
CA TYR A 176 -10.58 -9.53 -12.89
C TYR A 176 -10.60 -8.20 -12.14
N PHE A 177 -10.09 -7.12 -12.74
CA PHE A 177 -10.24 -5.78 -12.16
C PHE A 177 -11.70 -5.34 -12.14
N THR A 178 -12.42 -5.53 -13.25
CA THR A 178 -13.84 -5.16 -13.35
C THR A 178 -14.71 -5.89 -12.32
N GLU A 179 -14.44 -7.18 -12.09
CA GLU A 179 -15.13 -7.98 -11.06
C GLU A 179 -14.76 -7.60 -9.63
N LEU A 180 -13.64 -6.92 -9.41
CA LEU A 180 -13.26 -6.40 -8.10
C LEU A 180 -13.94 -5.06 -7.79
N GLU A 181 -14.29 -4.28 -8.80
CA GLU A 181 -14.68 -2.88 -8.69
C GLU A 181 -16.17 -2.69 -8.41
N GLN A 182 -16.48 -1.95 -7.34
CA GLN A 182 -17.82 -1.45 -7.05
C GLN A 182 -17.77 0.07 -6.95
N VAL A 183 -17.93 0.76 -8.09
CA VAL A 183 -17.93 2.23 -8.12
C VAL A 183 -19.21 2.76 -7.50
N LEU A 184 -19.07 3.58 -6.46
CA LEU A 184 -20.18 4.19 -5.75
C LEU A 184 -20.68 5.45 -6.48
N PRO A 185 -21.99 5.78 -6.41
CA PRO A 185 -22.54 7.01 -6.99
C PRO A 185 -21.89 8.29 -6.39
N PRO A 186 -21.76 9.39 -7.17
CA PRO A 186 -22.17 9.48 -8.56
C PRO A 186 -21.14 8.87 -9.53
N ALA A 187 -21.49 7.73 -10.13
CA ALA A 187 -20.70 7.16 -11.21
C ALA A 187 -21.10 7.82 -12.55
N SER A 188 -20.12 8.08 -13.42
CA SER A 188 -20.37 8.54 -14.78
C SER A 188 -20.89 7.37 -15.63
N GLU A 189 -21.85 7.59 -16.51
CA GLU A 189 -22.33 6.58 -17.48
C GLU A 189 -21.22 6.09 -18.43
N THR A 190 -20.14 6.85 -18.54
CA THR A 190 -18.99 6.56 -19.41
C THR A 190 -17.85 5.84 -18.69
N THR A 191 -18.04 5.47 -17.41
CA THR A 191 -16.97 4.89 -16.59
C THR A 191 -16.69 3.45 -17.01
N PRO A 192 -15.45 3.09 -17.44
CA PRO A 192 -15.06 1.71 -17.74
C PRO A 192 -14.73 0.90 -16.46
N LEU A 193 -15.30 1.26 -15.33
CA LEU A 193 -15.13 0.63 -14.04
C LEU A 193 -16.33 -0.25 -13.71
N GLY A 194 -16.10 -1.35 -13.00
CA GLY A 194 -17.16 -2.25 -12.53
C GLY A 194 -18.07 -1.61 -11.48
N THR A 195 -19.34 -2.00 -11.44
CA THR A 195 -20.35 -1.45 -10.52
C THR A 195 -20.81 -2.43 -9.44
N ASP A 196 -20.61 -3.73 -9.63
CA ASP A 196 -21.13 -4.80 -8.76
C ASP A 196 -20.03 -5.66 -8.12
N GLY A 197 -18.79 -5.16 -8.09
CA GLY A 197 -17.64 -5.89 -7.61
C GLY A 197 -17.53 -5.96 -6.08
N LEU A 198 -16.40 -6.51 -5.63
CA LEU A 198 -16.17 -6.81 -4.22
C LEU A 198 -15.75 -5.61 -3.38
N LEU A 199 -15.14 -4.58 -4.01
CA LEU A 199 -14.51 -3.47 -3.30
C LEU A 199 -15.16 -2.14 -3.66
N PRO A 200 -15.77 -1.43 -2.70
CA PRO A 200 -16.29 -0.08 -2.91
C PRO A 200 -15.18 0.90 -3.30
N LEU A 201 -15.45 1.66 -4.36
CA LEU A 201 -14.57 2.70 -4.89
C LEU A 201 -15.33 4.03 -4.96
N THR A 202 -14.76 5.08 -4.38
CA THR A 202 -15.31 6.44 -4.44
C THR A 202 -14.43 7.31 -5.35
N LYS A 203 -15.03 7.99 -6.32
CA LYS A 203 -14.38 9.09 -7.04
C LYS A 203 -14.40 10.34 -6.16
N HIS A 204 -13.22 10.85 -5.85
CA HIS A 204 -13.05 12.04 -5.03
C HIS A 204 -12.42 13.17 -5.87
N TYR A 205 -13.06 14.32 -5.88
CA TYR A 205 -12.58 15.51 -6.57
C TYR A 205 -12.33 16.62 -5.56
N SER A 206 -11.06 16.97 -5.37
CA SER A 206 -10.71 18.07 -4.47
C SER A 206 -11.18 19.41 -5.05
N ASN A 207 -11.76 20.26 -4.18
CA ASN A 207 -12.18 21.62 -4.49
C ASN A 207 -11.11 22.66 -4.13
N GLU A 208 -9.90 22.24 -3.76
CA GLU A 208 -8.82 23.16 -3.39
C GLU A 208 -8.38 23.99 -4.60
N PRO A 209 -8.22 25.33 -4.46
CA PRO A 209 -7.82 26.20 -5.57
C PRO A 209 -6.53 25.75 -6.25
N ILE A 210 -5.55 25.30 -5.47
CA ILE A 210 -4.29 24.80 -5.99
C ILE A 210 -4.46 23.55 -6.88
N LYS A 211 -5.45 22.69 -6.61
CA LYS A 211 -5.70 21.49 -7.44
C LYS A 211 -6.08 21.86 -8.87
N MET A 212 -6.99 22.83 -9.01
CA MET A 212 -7.40 23.34 -10.32
C MET A 212 -6.23 23.98 -11.06
N SER A 213 -5.39 24.70 -10.32
CA SER A 213 -4.21 25.36 -10.88
C SER A 213 -3.10 24.37 -11.25
N LEU A 214 -2.96 23.27 -10.52
CA LEU A 214 -2.08 22.18 -10.91
C LEU A 214 -2.53 21.57 -12.24
N GLN A 215 -3.83 21.31 -12.39
CA GLN A 215 -4.38 20.78 -13.63
C GLN A 215 -4.10 21.75 -14.80
N GLU A 216 -4.40 23.04 -14.63
CA GLU A 216 -4.10 24.08 -15.62
C GLU A 216 -2.59 24.17 -15.93
N ALA A 217 -1.74 24.07 -14.92
CA ALA A 217 -0.28 24.10 -15.09
C ALA A 217 0.21 22.94 -15.96
N TYR A 218 -0.33 21.74 -15.74
CA TYR A 218 -0.01 20.58 -16.58
C TYR A 218 -0.46 20.79 -18.03
N GLU A 219 -1.64 21.34 -18.26
CA GLU A 219 -2.13 21.68 -19.59
C GLU A 219 -1.22 22.73 -20.27
N GLN A 220 -0.74 23.73 -19.52
CA GLN A 220 0.18 24.75 -20.03
C GLN A 220 1.54 24.18 -20.46
N VAL A 221 1.97 23.04 -19.92
CA VAL A 221 3.17 22.31 -20.35
C VAL A 221 2.87 21.13 -21.29
N GLY A 222 1.63 21.05 -21.80
CA GLY A 222 1.23 20.08 -22.82
C GLY A 222 0.81 18.71 -22.29
N ILE A 223 0.63 18.54 -20.98
CA ILE A 223 0.17 17.30 -20.35
C ILE A 223 -1.35 17.36 -20.15
N LYS A 224 -2.05 16.36 -20.69
CA LYS A 224 -3.51 16.31 -20.63
C LYS A 224 -4.04 15.80 -19.29
N TYR A 225 -5.16 16.34 -18.85
CA TYR A 225 -5.98 15.73 -17.83
C TYR A 225 -6.83 14.61 -18.46
N LEU A 226 -6.81 13.45 -17.80
CA LEU A 226 -7.58 12.27 -18.18
C LEU A 226 -8.80 12.18 -17.23
N GLU A 227 -9.99 12.06 -17.78
CA GLU A 227 -11.21 11.91 -16.96
C GLU A 227 -11.18 10.64 -16.12
N GLU A 228 -10.46 9.60 -16.59
CA GLU A 228 -10.29 8.31 -15.94
C GLU A 228 -8.91 7.71 -16.24
N GLN A 229 -8.43 6.86 -15.34
CA GLN A 229 -7.24 6.07 -15.59
C GLN A 229 -7.47 5.17 -16.81
N ASN A 230 -6.65 5.35 -17.84
CA ASN A 230 -6.67 4.52 -19.03
C ASN A 230 -5.40 3.68 -19.12
N PRO A 231 -5.46 2.36 -18.85
CA PRO A 231 -4.29 1.49 -18.92
C PRO A 231 -3.63 1.42 -20.30
N GLU A 232 -4.37 1.71 -21.38
CA GLU A 232 -3.85 1.72 -22.75
C GLU A 232 -3.26 3.07 -23.17
N LYS A 233 -3.57 4.15 -22.46
CA LYS A 233 -3.05 5.51 -22.68
C LYS A 233 -2.76 6.17 -21.33
N PRO A 234 -1.74 5.69 -20.61
CA PRO A 234 -1.54 6.06 -19.21
C PRO A 234 -0.95 7.46 -18.99
N ILE A 235 -0.37 8.09 -20.03
CA ILE A 235 0.35 9.37 -19.88
C ILE A 235 -0.62 10.54 -19.71
N GLY A 236 -0.50 11.25 -18.60
CA GLY A 236 -1.33 12.39 -18.25
C GLY A 236 -1.50 12.57 -16.75
N THR A 237 -2.39 13.49 -16.37
CA THR A 237 -2.85 13.67 -14.98
C THR A 237 -4.25 13.08 -14.83
N VAL A 238 -4.56 12.51 -13.67
CA VAL A 238 -5.84 11.85 -13.43
C VAL A 238 -6.23 11.87 -11.95
N ASP A 239 -7.50 11.99 -11.64
CA ASP A 239 -8.04 11.70 -10.30
C ASP A 239 -8.42 10.21 -10.23
N VAL A 240 -7.59 9.40 -9.57
CA VAL A 240 -7.87 7.97 -9.41
C VAL A 240 -8.92 7.71 -8.32
N PRO A 241 -9.73 6.65 -8.44
CA PRO A 241 -10.68 6.30 -7.39
C PRO A 241 -9.96 5.87 -6.11
N LEU A 242 -10.65 6.05 -5.00
CA LEU A 242 -10.18 5.66 -3.66
C LEU A 242 -10.97 4.47 -3.13
N CYS A 243 -10.30 3.53 -2.47
CA CYS A 243 -10.92 2.45 -1.69
C CYS A 243 -11.56 3.03 -0.42
N ILE A 244 -12.64 3.77 -0.60
CA ILE A 244 -13.42 4.46 0.45
C ILE A 244 -14.89 4.17 0.23
N ASP A 245 -15.61 3.89 1.31
CA ASP A 245 -17.06 3.75 1.37
C ASP A 245 -17.62 4.72 2.40
N ARG A 246 -18.36 5.73 1.95
CA ARG A 246 -18.99 6.74 2.82
C ARG A 246 -18.04 7.33 3.86
N GLY A 247 -16.93 7.87 3.38
CA GLY A 247 -15.91 8.51 4.22
C GLY A 247 -15.06 7.57 5.08
N GLN A 248 -15.26 6.26 4.99
CA GLN A 248 -14.48 5.25 5.72
C GLN A 248 -13.60 4.43 4.77
N ARG A 249 -12.43 4.03 5.22
CA ARG A 249 -11.56 3.10 4.50
C ARG A 249 -12.29 1.79 4.17
N ALA A 250 -12.23 1.39 2.92
CA ALA A 250 -12.71 0.10 2.44
C ALA A 250 -11.54 -0.91 2.38
N ASN A 251 -11.11 -1.42 3.54
CA ASN A 251 -10.08 -2.46 3.59
C ASN A 251 -10.64 -3.83 3.20
N THR A 252 -9.78 -4.73 2.74
CA THR A 252 -10.17 -6.05 2.23
C THR A 252 -10.68 -7.00 3.32
N GLY A 253 -10.22 -6.87 4.55
CA GLY A 253 -10.74 -7.62 5.69
C GLY A 253 -12.21 -7.32 5.96
N LYS A 254 -12.59 -6.03 5.91
CA LYS A 254 -13.95 -5.56 6.12
C LYS A 254 -14.86 -5.84 4.92
N LYS A 255 -14.42 -5.48 3.71
CA LYS A 255 -15.28 -5.48 2.52
C LYS A 255 -15.32 -6.80 1.77
N ILE A 256 -14.23 -7.56 1.81
CA ILE A 256 -14.15 -8.84 1.08
C ILE A 256 -14.40 -10.04 1.99
N LEU A 257 -13.81 -10.07 3.19
CA LEU A 257 -14.06 -11.17 4.12
C LEU A 257 -15.29 -10.92 4.98
N GLY A 258 -15.48 -9.70 5.49
CA GLY A 258 -16.58 -9.34 6.38
C GLY A 258 -17.96 -9.47 5.73
N ASN A 259 -18.11 -9.11 4.46
CA ASN A 259 -19.39 -9.22 3.74
C ASN A 259 -19.84 -10.69 3.54
N TYR A 260 -18.92 -11.64 3.66
CA TYR A 260 -19.19 -13.07 3.45
C TYR A 260 -19.03 -13.91 4.72
N GLN A 261 -19.09 -13.29 5.89
CA GLN A 261 -18.94 -13.97 7.19
C GLN A 261 -19.97 -15.08 7.47
N ASN A 262 -21.08 -15.12 6.74
CA ASN A 262 -22.10 -16.17 6.85
C ASN A 262 -21.71 -17.48 6.12
N ARG A 263 -20.61 -17.50 5.36
CA ARG A 263 -20.11 -18.73 4.75
C ARG A 263 -19.48 -19.62 5.82
N THR A 264 -20.05 -20.77 6.07
CA THR A 264 -19.61 -21.71 7.12
C THR A 264 -18.31 -22.43 6.78
N ASN A 265 -17.91 -22.41 5.52
CA ASN A 265 -16.70 -23.06 4.99
C ASN A 265 -15.50 -22.09 4.85
N LEU A 266 -15.70 -20.78 5.09
CA LEU A 266 -14.65 -19.76 5.16
C LEU A 266 -14.32 -19.46 6.63
N LEU A 267 -13.13 -19.88 7.07
CA LEU A 267 -12.71 -19.85 8.47
C LEU A 267 -11.52 -18.89 8.59
N ILE A 268 -11.63 -17.91 9.49
CA ILE A 268 -10.58 -16.90 9.69
C ILE A 268 -10.02 -17.05 11.11
N SER A 269 -8.71 -17.24 11.23
CA SER A 269 -8.02 -17.31 12.52
C SER A 269 -7.11 -16.10 12.67
N LEU A 270 -7.41 -15.28 13.67
CA LEU A 270 -6.63 -14.09 14.03
C LEU A 270 -5.52 -14.44 15.01
N HIS A 271 -4.55 -13.53 15.17
CA HIS A 271 -3.39 -13.72 16.04
C HIS A 271 -2.72 -15.09 15.84
N SER A 272 -2.70 -15.54 14.58
CA SER A 272 -2.20 -16.85 14.15
C SER A 272 -0.86 -16.68 13.43
N PHE A 273 0.22 -16.82 14.19
CA PHE A 273 1.57 -16.59 13.68
C PHE A 273 2.14 -17.88 13.09
N VAL A 274 2.10 -18.01 11.75
CA VAL A 274 2.72 -19.14 11.05
C VAL A 274 4.23 -19.04 11.14
N GLN A 275 4.87 -20.10 11.65
CA GLN A 275 6.31 -20.16 11.84
C GLN A 275 7.01 -20.91 10.71
N LYS A 276 6.34 -21.91 10.13
CA LYS A 276 6.91 -22.79 9.11
C LYS A 276 5.84 -23.50 8.29
N ILE A 277 6.13 -23.78 7.01
CA ILE A 277 5.37 -24.72 6.19
C ILE A 277 5.95 -26.11 6.40
N THR A 278 5.10 -27.09 6.67
CA THR A 278 5.51 -28.48 6.80
C THR A 278 5.60 -29.11 5.41
N ILE A 279 6.80 -29.57 5.03
CA ILE A 279 7.08 -30.13 3.71
C ILE A 279 7.68 -31.53 3.91
N GLU A 280 7.09 -32.54 3.24
CA GLU A 280 7.57 -33.91 3.24
C GLU A 280 7.74 -34.36 1.80
N GLU A 281 8.92 -34.89 1.44
CA GLU A 281 9.24 -35.33 0.08
C GLU A 281 8.87 -34.32 -1.01
N LYS A 282 9.18 -33.03 -0.77
CA LYS A 282 8.84 -31.89 -1.63
C LYS A 282 7.33 -31.69 -1.85
N VAL A 283 6.49 -32.12 -0.91
CA VAL A 283 5.04 -31.88 -0.91
C VAL A 283 4.69 -31.09 0.35
N ALA A 284 4.09 -29.91 0.19
CA ALA A 284 3.53 -29.16 1.31
C ALA A 284 2.35 -29.92 1.91
N LYS A 285 2.40 -30.18 3.22
CA LYS A 285 1.40 -30.95 3.96
C LYS A 285 0.55 -30.08 4.88
N GLY A 286 1.04 -28.88 5.24
CA GLY A 286 0.37 -28.00 6.17
C GLY A 286 1.31 -26.96 6.74
N VAL A 287 1.06 -26.53 7.96
CA VAL A 287 1.82 -25.47 8.63
C VAL A 287 2.04 -25.74 10.10
N GLU A 288 3.11 -25.17 10.65
CA GLU A 288 3.30 -24.97 12.08
C GLU A 288 2.90 -23.52 12.41
N VAL A 289 1.91 -23.35 13.27
CA VAL A 289 1.31 -22.04 13.61
C VAL A 289 1.15 -21.89 15.11
N GLU A 290 1.47 -20.71 15.61
CA GLU A 290 1.21 -20.34 17.01
C GLU A 290 -0.16 -19.64 17.10
N ILE A 291 -1.07 -20.21 17.89
CA ILE A 291 -2.41 -19.69 18.17
C ILE A 291 -2.63 -19.71 19.68
N GLY A 292 -2.96 -18.56 20.26
CA GLY A 292 -3.21 -18.47 21.71
C GLY A 292 -2.03 -18.94 22.58
N GLY A 293 -0.80 -18.75 22.11
CA GLY A 293 0.44 -19.18 22.78
C GLY A 293 0.78 -20.66 22.61
N ASN A 294 -0.02 -21.44 21.87
CA ASN A 294 0.24 -22.85 21.60
C ASN A 294 0.74 -23.05 20.17
N LEU A 295 1.79 -23.82 20.00
CA LEU A 295 2.27 -24.23 18.67
C LEU A 295 1.45 -25.44 18.21
N LEU A 296 0.73 -25.27 17.10
CA LEU A 296 -0.14 -26.28 16.50
C LEU A 296 0.40 -26.66 15.12
N LYS A 297 0.16 -27.92 14.75
CA LYS A 297 0.39 -28.44 13.38
C LYS A 297 -0.96 -28.61 12.72
N LEU A 298 -1.19 -27.89 11.61
CA LEU A 298 -2.40 -27.99 10.80
C LEU A 298 -2.08 -28.62 9.47
N LYS A 299 -3.02 -29.37 8.90
CA LYS A 299 -2.84 -30.09 7.64
C LYS A 299 -3.67 -29.47 6.52
N ALA A 300 -3.06 -29.35 5.33
CA ALA A 300 -3.74 -28.99 4.10
C ALA A 300 -3.96 -30.25 3.25
N LYS A 301 -5.22 -30.54 2.89
CA LYS A 301 -5.55 -31.68 2.02
C LYS A 301 -5.21 -31.41 0.57
N LYS A 302 -5.35 -30.17 0.13
CA LYS A 302 -5.12 -29.72 -1.25
C LYS A 302 -3.87 -28.86 -1.33
N GLU A 303 -3.91 -27.61 -0.88
CA GLU A 303 -2.77 -26.70 -1.00
C GLU A 303 -2.58 -25.81 0.25
N VAL A 304 -1.33 -25.45 0.49
CA VAL A 304 -0.93 -24.29 1.30
C VAL A 304 -0.67 -23.15 0.34
N VAL A 305 -1.28 -21.98 0.59
CA VAL A 305 -1.10 -20.79 -0.25
C VAL A 305 -0.51 -19.65 0.58
N LEU A 306 0.69 -19.21 0.22
CA LEU A 306 1.32 -18.05 0.81
C LEU A 306 0.74 -16.76 0.23
N SER A 307 0.17 -15.93 1.09
CA SER A 307 -0.31 -14.57 0.79
C SER A 307 0.15 -13.58 1.87
N ALA A 308 1.34 -13.84 2.44
CA ALA A 308 1.87 -13.07 3.57
C ALA A 308 2.56 -11.76 3.16
N GLY A 309 2.56 -11.45 1.85
CA GLY A 309 3.13 -10.23 1.27
C GLY A 309 4.63 -10.35 0.96
N ALA A 310 5.15 -9.36 0.23
CA ALA A 310 6.47 -9.40 -0.37
C ALA A 310 7.66 -9.46 0.62
N ILE A 311 7.42 -9.31 1.92
CA ILE A 311 8.46 -9.46 2.96
C ILE A 311 8.31 -10.80 3.69
N ASN A 312 7.10 -11.15 4.11
CA ASN A 312 6.89 -12.36 4.93
C ASN A 312 6.79 -13.64 4.09
N SER A 313 6.30 -13.59 2.84
CA SER A 313 6.25 -14.77 1.98
C SER A 313 7.63 -15.34 1.68
N PRO A 314 8.64 -14.55 1.23
CA PRO A 314 9.99 -15.07 1.10
C PRO A 314 10.59 -15.52 2.44
N GLN A 315 10.31 -14.81 3.55
CA GLN A 315 10.79 -15.22 4.86
C GLN A 315 10.28 -16.62 5.24
N LEU A 316 8.98 -16.89 5.08
CA LEU A 316 8.37 -18.19 5.39
C LEU A 316 8.88 -19.31 4.48
N LEU A 317 9.08 -19.05 3.18
CA LEU A 317 9.71 -20.02 2.28
C LEU A 317 11.10 -20.40 2.76
N MET A 318 11.94 -19.39 3.05
CA MET A 318 13.30 -19.63 3.52
C MET A 318 13.35 -20.37 4.87
N LEU A 319 12.50 -20.00 5.84
CA LEU A 319 12.36 -20.73 7.12
C LEU A 319 11.89 -22.18 6.92
N SER A 320 11.24 -22.48 5.79
CA SER A 320 10.74 -23.80 5.44
C SER A 320 11.72 -24.59 4.56
N GLY A 321 12.93 -24.07 4.34
CA GLY A 321 13.98 -24.74 3.57
C GLY A 321 13.92 -24.47 2.06
N ILE A 322 13.11 -23.53 1.59
CA ILE A 322 13.03 -23.13 0.18
C ILE A 322 13.69 -21.76 0.02
N GLY A 323 14.81 -21.68 -0.66
CA GLY A 323 15.52 -20.41 -0.86
C GLY A 323 16.99 -20.60 -1.22
N PRO A 324 17.78 -19.52 -1.28
CA PRO A 324 19.19 -19.58 -1.65
C PRO A 324 19.98 -20.50 -0.71
N LYS A 325 20.48 -21.59 -1.28
CA LYS A 325 21.14 -22.69 -0.55
C LYS A 325 22.21 -22.21 0.42
N GLU A 326 23.09 -21.33 -0.02
CA GLU A 326 24.20 -20.86 0.80
C GLU A 326 23.71 -20.10 2.05
N ASN A 327 22.68 -19.25 1.89
CA ASN A 327 22.10 -18.53 3.02
C ASN A 327 21.42 -19.48 4.02
N LEU A 328 20.62 -20.46 3.53
CA LEU A 328 19.94 -21.42 4.38
C LEU A 328 20.93 -22.30 5.16
N GLN A 329 21.95 -22.83 4.50
CA GLN A 329 22.97 -23.65 5.12
C GLN A 329 23.79 -22.89 6.17
N SER A 330 24.10 -21.61 5.92
CA SER A 330 24.82 -20.76 6.89
C SER A 330 24.05 -20.58 8.20
N LEU A 331 22.72 -20.69 8.15
CA LEU A 331 21.83 -20.58 9.30
C LEU A 331 21.44 -21.94 9.91
N GLY A 332 21.97 -23.05 9.36
CA GLY A 332 21.63 -24.41 9.81
C GLY A 332 20.18 -24.79 9.49
N ILE A 333 19.67 -24.37 8.34
CA ILE A 333 18.36 -24.75 7.81
C ILE A 333 18.58 -25.79 6.69
N ASP A 334 17.90 -26.93 6.78
CA ASP A 334 17.94 -27.97 5.76
C ASP A 334 17.30 -27.46 4.46
N VAL A 335 18.00 -27.63 3.34
CA VAL A 335 17.55 -27.17 2.04
C VAL A 335 16.60 -28.20 1.43
N VAL A 336 15.34 -27.78 1.23
CA VAL A 336 14.32 -28.55 0.50
C VAL A 336 14.43 -28.28 -0.99
N GLU A 337 14.54 -26.99 -1.37
CA GLU A 337 14.72 -26.56 -2.75
C GLU A 337 15.55 -25.28 -2.83
N ASP A 338 16.52 -25.26 -3.76
CA ASP A 338 17.38 -24.11 -4.02
C ASP A 338 16.72 -23.21 -5.08
N LEU A 339 16.10 -22.12 -4.64
CA LEU A 339 15.41 -21.13 -5.47
C LEU A 339 15.85 -19.70 -5.09
N PRO A 340 15.75 -18.72 -6.01
CA PRO A 340 16.17 -17.35 -5.76
C PRO A 340 15.15 -16.56 -4.91
N VAL A 341 14.68 -17.15 -3.82
CA VAL A 341 13.72 -16.53 -2.88
C VAL A 341 14.35 -15.32 -2.22
N GLY A 342 13.60 -14.23 -2.18
CA GLY A 342 14.05 -12.96 -1.61
C GLY A 342 14.92 -12.12 -2.55
N GLN A 343 15.33 -12.67 -3.70
CA GLN A 343 16.12 -11.95 -4.70
C GLN A 343 15.22 -11.07 -5.59
N PHE A 344 15.85 -10.18 -6.38
CA PHE A 344 15.18 -9.34 -7.39
C PHE A 344 14.07 -8.42 -6.87
N MET A 345 14.10 -8.08 -5.60
CA MET A 345 13.10 -7.18 -5.01
C MET A 345 13.08 -5.83 -5.73
N GLN A 346 11.91 -5.38 -6.13
CA GLN A 346 11.68 -4.04 -6.67
C GLN A 346 10.73 -3.26 -5.76
N ASP A 347 10.93 -1.95 -5.70
CA ASP A 347 10.07 -1.02 -4.98
C ASP A 347 10.08 0.33 -5.70
N HIS A 348 8.98 1.06 -5.65
CA HIS A 348 8.94 2.43 -6.12
C HIS A 348 9.66 3.35 -5.13
N MET A 349 10.56 4.17 -5.67
CA MET A 349 11.20 5.23 -4.89
C MET A 349 10.48 6.54 -5.09
N ILE A 350 10.32 7.27 -4.00
CA ILE A 350 9.80 8.63 -4.01
C ILE A 350 10.83 9.60 -3.45
N SER A 351 10.68 10.87 -3.79
CA SER A 351 11.41 11.96 -3.17
C SER A 351 10.46 13.06 -2.72
N TRP A 352 10.97 14.02 -1.99
CA TRP A 352 10.17 15.03 -1.31
C TRP A 352 10.57 16.41 -1.82
N HIS A 353 9.73 17.02 -2.66
CA HIS A 353 9.94 18.36 -3.19
C HIS A 353 8.82 19.27 -2.67
N GLU A 354 9.10 20.03 -1.62
CA GLU A 354 8.11 20.81 -0.90
C GLU A 354 8.16 22.28 -1.33
N ILE A 355 6.98 22.86 -1.55
CA ILE A 355 6.81 24.20 -2.11
C ILE A 355 5.87 24.98 -1.19
N LYS A 356 6.35 26.10 -0.68
CA LYS A 356 5.57 27.06 0.08
C LYS A 356 4.74 27.91 -0.88
N LEU A 357 3.48 28.16 -0.54
CA LEU A 357 2.53 28.90 -1.37
C LEU A 357 1.90 30.06 -0.58
N SER A 358 1.27 31.01 -1.28
CA SER A 358 0.43 32.02 -0.66
C SER A 358 -0.89 31.42 -0.16
N LEU A 359 -1.56 32.13 0.76
CA LEU A 359 -2.73 31.64 1.49
C LEU A 359 -3.95 31.38 0.61
N ASP A 360 -4.07 32.03 -0.54
CA ASP A 360 -5.15 31.85 -1.51
C ASP A 360 -5.04 30.54 -2.33
N ALA A 361 -3.96 29.78 -2.14
CA ALA A 361 -3.80 28.44 -2.73
C ALA A 361 -4.76 27.38 -2.14
N ILE A 362 -5.30 27.63 -0.95
CA ILE A 362 -6.16 26.69 -0.22
C ILE A 362 -7.47 27.33 0.24
N ARG A 363 -8.46 26.48 0.50
CA ARG A 363 -9.65 26.87 1.26
C ARG A 363 -9.36 26.70 2.75
N TYR A 364 -9.37 27.79 3.48
CA TYR A 364 -9.11 27.76 4.91
C TYR A 364 -10.25 27.05 5.67
N PRO A 365 -9.93 26.09 6.56
CA PRO A 365 -10.84 25.69 7.61
C PRO A 365 -11.18 26.92 8.48
N LYS A 366 -12.44 27.14 8.77
CA LYS A 366 -12.89 28.30 9.57
C LYS A 366 -12.54 28.17 11.05
N GLY A 367 -12.19 26.95 11.51
CA GLY A 367 -11.78 26.67 12.87
C GLY A 367 -11.23 25.25 13.06
N PRO A 368 -10.58 24.95 14.20
CA PRO A 368 -9.95 23.64 14.44
C PRO A 368 -10.97 22.50 14.60
N ALA A 369 -12.25 22.81 14.84
CA ALA A 369 -13.32 21.81 14.94
C ALA A 369 -13.93 21.47 13.57
N ASP A 370 -13.70 22.28 12.52
CA ASP A 370 -14.33 22.10 11.22
C ASP A 370 -14.02 20.73 10.57
N PRO A 371 -12.77 20.23 10.57
CA PRO A 371 -12.46 18.91 10.00
C PRO A 371 -13.22 17.76 10.69
N LEU A 372 -13.42 17.86 12.01
CA LEU A 372 -14.19 16.86 12.77
C LEU A 372 -15.67 16.94 12.44
N TYR A 373 -16.23 18.16 12.36
CA TYR A 373 -17.62 18.38 11.98
C TYR A 373 -17.90 17.88 10.56
N GLU A 374 -17.07 18.25 9.60
CA GLU A 374 -17.20 17.81 8.21
C GLU A 374 -17.16 16.29 8.11
N TYR A 375 -16.22 15.64 8.80
CA TYR A 375 -16.08 14.20 8.79
C TYR A 375 -17.27 13.48 9.46
N PHE A 376 -17.57 13.81 10.72
CA PHE A 376 -18.58 13.06 11.47
C PHE A 376 -20.01 13.35 11.03
N ILE A 377 -20.30 14.54 10.51
CA ILE A 377 -21.66 14.93 10.11
C ILE A 377 -21.90 14.74 8.61
N ARG A 378 -20.90 15.05 7.78
CA ARG A 378 -21.03 15.02 6.32
C ARG A 378 -20.31 13.87 5.65
N GLN A 379 -19.42 13.18 6.36
CA GLN A 379 -18.52 12.17 5.81
C GLN A 379 -17.60 12.73 4.71
N GLU A 380 -17.24 13.98 4.84
CA GLU A 380 -16.43 14.78 3.91
C GLU A 380 -15.24 15.42 4.64
N GLY A 381 -14.49 16.26 3.93
CA GLY A 381 -13.40 17.05 4.49
C GLY A 381 -12.07 16.28 4.63
N PRO A 382 -11.07 16.89 5.28
CA PRO A 382 -9.69 16.39 5.31
C PRO A 382 -9.52 15.01 5.95
N LEU A 383 -10.45 14.57 6.79
CA LEU A 383 -10.39 13.26 7.42
C LEU A 383 -11.01 12.14 6.55
N SER A 384 -11.85 12.49 5.56
CA SER A 384 -12.48 11.51 4.65
C SER A 384 -11.62 11.13 3.45
N SER A 385 -10.47 11.77 3.28
CA SER A 385 -9.52 11.54 2.18
C SER A 385 -8.10 11.87 2.63
N LEU A 386 -7.13 11.80 1.72
CA LEU A 386 -5.73 12.15 1.96
C LEU A 386 -5.33 13.36 1.13
N SER A 387 -5.99 14.51 1.36
CA SER A 387 -5.65 15.75 0.66
C SER A 387 -5.74 15.56 -0.88
N LEU A 388 -4.65 15.79 -1.61
CA LEU A 388 -4.58 15.68 -3.07
C LEU A 388 -3.99 14.34 -3.56
N THR A 389 -3.85 13.34 -2.71
CA THR A 389 -3.11 12.10 -3.07
C THR A 389 -3.73 11.32 -4.21
N ASN A 390 -5.04 11.44 -4.45
CA ASN A 390 -5.69 10.77 -5.57
C ASN A 390 -5.51 11.49 -6.92
N PHE A 391 -5.03 12.74 -6.92
CA PHE A 391 -4.58 13.41 -8.13
C PHE A 391 -3.19 12.91 -8.48
N LEU A 392 -3.06 12.09 -9.49
CA LEU A 392 -1.80 11.47 -9.91
C LEU A 392 -1.35 12.00 -11.27
N THR A 393 -0.06 11.92 -11.50
CA THR A 393 0.53 12.20 -12.79
C THR A 393 1.40 11.03 -13.23
N PHE A 394 1.29 10.64 -14.49
CA PHE A 394 2.09 9.61 -15.14
C PHE A 394 2.79 10.20 -16.35
N LEU A 395 4.11 10.12 -16.37
CA LEU A 395 4.96 10.73 -17.41
C LEU A 395 6.04 9.77 -17.86
N ASN A 396 6.71 10.11 -18.96
CA ASN A 396 7.81 9.33 -19.50
C ASN A 396 8.93 10.24 -19.98
N THR A 397 10.17 9.89 -19.65
CA THR A 397 11.38 10.63 -20.07
C THR A 397 11.76 10.38 -21.54
N LYS A 398 11.29 9.28 -22.15
CA LYS A 398 11.69 8.78 -23.46
C LYS A 398 10.63 8.99 -24.57
N ASN A 399 9.59 9.82 -24.32
CA ASN A 399 8.46 10.01 -25.23
C ASN A 399 7.68 8.70 -25.56
N ASP A 400 7.74 7.71 -24.70
CA ASP A 400 6.94 6.51 -24.84
C ASP A 400 5.53 6.76 -24.26
N SER A 401 4.52 6.67 -25.11
CA SER A 401 3.13 6.94 -24.70
C SER A 401 2.50 5.80 -23.89
N MET A 402 3.14 4.64 -23.84
CA MET A 402 2.59 3.43 -23.22
C MET A 402 3.24 3.07 -21.89
N TRP A 403 4.44 3.60 -21.62
CA TRP A 403 5.25 3.15 -20.48
C TRP A 403 5.71 4.33 -19.62
N PRO A 404 4.90 4.76 -18.64
CA PRO A 404 5.35 5.81 -17.71
C PRO A 404 6.51 5.32 -16.85
N ASP A 405 7.61 6.08 -16.82
CA ASP A 405 8.80 5.76 -16.02
C ASP A 405 8.89 6.60 -14.75
N PHE A 406 8.21 7.76 -14.69
CA PHE A 406 8.03 8.53 -13.47
C PHE A 406 6.62 9.09 -13.35
N GLY A 407 6.29 9.57 -12.16
CA GLY A 407 5.01 10.21 -11.88
C GLY A 407 5.08 11.10 -10.66
N PHE A 408 3.92 11.64 -10.26
CA PHE A 408 3.82 12.46 -9.06
C PHE A 408 2.62 12.08 -8.22
N HIS A 409 2.83 12.10 -6.89
CA HIS A 409 1.80 12.18 -5.88
C HIS A 409 1.85 13.57 -5.23
N TYR A 410 0.77 13.98 -4.57
CA TYR A 410 0.67 15.31 -3.99
C TYR A 410 0.09 15.24 -2.57
N PHE A 411 0.69 16.03 -1.66
CA PHE A 411 0.07 16.39 -0.39
C PHE A 411 -0.04 17.90 -0.30
N LEU A 412 -1.16 18.37 0.20
CA LEU A 412 -1.37 19.77 0.54
C LEU A 412 -1.50 19.88 2.06
N PHE A 413 -0.63 20.66 2.66
CA PHE A 413 -0.64 20.95 4.09
C PHE A 413 -1.13 22.37 4.32
N PRO A 414 -2.22 22.57 5.06
CA PRO A 414 -2.60 23.93 5.50
C PRO A 414 -1.55 24.49 6.46
N PRO A 415 -1.51 25.81 6.68
CA PRO A 415 -0.63 26.41 7.67
C PRO A 415 -0.81 25.77 9.03
N ASN A 416 0.31 25.49 9.71
CA ASN A 416 0.33 24.87 11.03
C ASN A 416 -0.48 23.56 11.11
N ASP A 417 -0.42 22.74 10.06
CA ASP A 417 -1.14 21.46 10.00
C ASP A 417 -0.77 20.54 11.18
N GLN A 418 -1.79 20.12 11.93
CA GLN A 418 -1.68 19.22 13.09
C GLN A 418 -2.20 17.81 12.80
N LEU A 419 -2.77 17.58 11.62
CA LEU A 419 -3.40 16.29 11.27
C LEU A 419 -2.48 15.42 10.43
N LEU A 420 -2.18 15.84 9.22
CA LEU A 420 -1.47 15.03 8.23
C LEU A 420 0.05 15.22 8.29
N GLY A 421 0.52 16.46 8.33
CA GLY A 421 1.94 16.79 8.24
C GLY A 421 2.82 16.14 9.32
N PRO A 422 2.43 16.17 10.62
CA PRO A 422 3.20 15.47 11.66
C PRO A 422 3.30 13.97 11.42
N GLY A 423 2.21 13.35 10.97
CA GLY A 423 2.17 11.92 10.64
C GLY A 423 3.10 11.58 9.48
N VAL A 424 3.06 12.35 8.39
CA VAL A 424 3.95 12.17 7.23
C VAL A 424 5.41 12.28 7.64
N ARG A 425 5.81 13.34 8.33
CA ARG A 425 7.20 13.55 8.78
C ARG A 425 7.71 12.43 9.69
N LYS A 426 6.87 11.97 10.63
CA LYS A 426 7.18 10.84 11.49
C LYS A 426 7.27 9.54 10.68
N GLY A 427 6.32 9.31 9.79
CA GLY A 427 6.22 8.10 8.97
C GLY A 427 7.44 7.91 8.06
N VAL A 428 7.90 8.96 7.42
CA VAL A 428 9.10 8.92 6.57
C VAL A 428 10.38 8.71 7.39
N GLY A 429 10.48 9.30 8.58
CA GLY A 429 11.61 9.11 9.48
C GLY A 429 12.80 10.00 9.19
N PHE A 430 12.61 11.20 8.65
CA PHE A 430 13.66 12.19 8.44
C PHE A 430 14.48 12.49 9.70
N VAL A 431 15.74 12.90 9.52
CA VAL A 431 16.54 13.52 10.58
C VAL A 431 15.88 14.82 11.06
N ASP A 432 16.11 15.18 12.31
CA ASP A 432 15.38 16.28 12.95
C ASP A 432 15.59 17.65 12.27
N SER A 433 16.76 17.89 11.63
CA SER A 433 17.04 19.12 10.90
C SER A 433 16.05 19.32 9.73
N ILE A 434 15.81 18.29 8.92
CA ILE A 434 14.88 18.34 7.79
C ILE A 434 13.44 18.45 8.30
N ALA A 435 13.04 17.58 9.25
CA ALA A 435 11.68 17.61 9.80
C ALA A 435 11.32 18.97 10.44
N THR A 436 12.29 19.61 11.11
CA THR A 436 12.13 20.95 11.70
C THR A 436 12.01 22.04 10.63
N THR A 437 12.83 21.99 9.57
CA THR A 437 12.74 22.92 8.43
C THR A 437 11.36 22.85 7.79
N MET A 438 10.89 21.65 7.41
CA MET A 438 9.55 21.46 6.86
C MET A 438 8.46 22.03 7.75
N SER A 439 8.55 21.80 9.07
CA SER A 439 7.54 22.29 10.03
C SER A 439 7.55 23.81 10.15
N ASN A 440 8.73 24.44 10.17
CA ASN A 440 8.86 25.88 10.33
C ASN A 440 8.41 26.65 9.10
N GLU A 441 8.78 26.18 7.91
CA GLU A 441 8.41 26.81 6.63
C GLU A 441 6.90 26.75 6.39
N CYS A 442 6.25 25.64 6.79
CA CYS A 442 4.81 25.44 6.62
C CYS A 442 3.97 25.96 7.81
N LYS A 443 4.58 26.71 8.74
CA LYS A 443 3.86 27.21 9.93
C LYS A 443 2.84 28.29 9.61
N SER A 444 3.17 29.21 8.72
CA SER A 444 2.36 30.39 8.39
C SER A 444 1.78 30.35 6.98
N ASN A 445 2.23 29.44 6.14
CA ASN A 445 1.86 29.31 4.75
C ASN A 445 1.44 27.88 4.43
N PRO A 446 0.53 27.68 3.47
CA PRO A 446 0.28 26.34 2.96
C PRO A 446 1.52 25.81 2.22
N CYS A 447 1.74 24.50 2.33
CA CYS A 447 2.80 23.82 1.61
C CYS A 447 2.21 22.75 0.69
N LEU A 448 2.63 22.79 -0.56
CA LEU A 448 2.37 21.74 -1.53
C LEU A 448 3.59 20.84 -1.61
N MET A 449 3.43 19.59 -1.26
CA MET A 449 4.44 18.57 -1.47
C MET A 449 4.18 17.89 -2.80
N MET A 450 5.08 18.08 -3.76
CA MET A 450 5.14 17.36 -5.02
C MET A 450 6.11 16.20 -4.85
N ILE A 451 5.63 14.99 -5.06
CA ILE A 451 6.38 13.76 -4.74
C ILE A 451 6.76 13.05 -6.03
N PRO A 452 7.96 13.31 -6.58
CA PRO A 452 8.46 12.54 -7.69
C PRO A 452 8.52 11.07 -7.33
N THR A 453 8.05 10.23 -8.23
CA THR A 453 7.96 8.77 -8.04
C THR A 453 8.61 8.06 -9.20
N LEU A 454 9.60 7.23 -8.93
CA LEU A 454 10.20 6.32 -9.93
C LEU A 454 9.26 5.13 -10.13
N LEU A 455 8.66 5.00 -11.32
CA LEU A 455 7.64 3.99 -11.60
C LEU A 455 8.19 2.69 -12.20
N THR A 456 9.36 2.73 -12.83
CA THR A 456 9.97 1.56 -13.48
C THR A 456 11.43 1.40 -13.07
N PRO A 457 11.69 1.06 -11.80
CA PRO A 457 13.06 0.94 -11.29
C PRO A 457 13.85 -0.15 -12.01
N LYS A 458 15.10 0.15 -12.33
CA LYS A 458 16.11 -0.82 -12.80
C LYS A 458 16.83 -1.49 -11.65
N SER A 459 17.01 -0.75 -10.57
CA SER A 459 17.61 -1.23 -9.34
C SER A 459 16.82 -2.38 -8.74
N MET A 460 17.53 -3.30 -8.12
CA MET A 460 16.95 -4.46 -7.44
C MET A 460 17.58 -4.64 -6.07
N GLY A 461 16.75 -4.95 -5.11
CA GLY A 461 17.13 -5.28 -3.74
C GLY A 461 16.98 -6.76 -3.44
N GLN A 462 17.12 -7.11 -2.16
CA GLN A 462 16.95 -8.47 -1.70
C GLN A 462 16.47 -8.53 -0.24
N ILE A 463 15.85 -9.64 0.10
CA ILE A 463 15.48 -10.03 1.45
C ILE A 463 16.25 -11.31 1.82
N MET A 464 16.85 -11.33 3.00
CA MET A 464 17.59 -12.50 3.52
C MET A 464 17.10 -12.82 4.93
N LEU A 465 17.19 -14.08 5.34
CA LEU A 465 16.98 -14.42 6.74
C LEU A 465 18.13 -13.87 7.59
N LYS A 466 17.77 -13.28 8.72
CA LYS A 466 18.71 -12.90 9.77
C LYS A 466 19.12 -14.11 10.63
N SER A 467 18.17 -15.00 10.89
CA SER A 467 18.35 -16.21 11.69
C SER A 467 17.26 -17.24 11.37
N LYS A 468 17.31 -18.41 11.96
CA LYS A 468 16.24 -19.42 11.90
C LYS A 468 15.06 -19.17 12.86
N ASN A 469 15.12 -18.12 13.68
CA ASN A 469 14.01 -17.74 14.55
C ASN A 469 12.95 -17.00 13.72
N PRO A 470 11.70 -17.51 13.59
CA PRO A 470 10.67 -16.90 12.77
C PRO A 470 10.21 -15.51 13.28
N ARG A 471 10.55 -15.14 14.52
CA ARG A 471 10.22 -13.84 15.09
C ARG A 471 11.27 -12.76 14.81
N ASP A 472 12.44 -13.15 14.32
CA ASP A 472 13.46 -12.19 13.89
C ASP A 472 13.06 -11.62 12.54
N TYR A 473 13.03 -10.31 12.43
CA TYR A 473 12.77 -9.64 11.16
C TYR A 473 13.86 -9.98 10.15
N PRO A 474 13.51 -10.20 8.88
CA PRO A 474 14.50 -10.44 7.84
C PRO A 474 15.36 -9.20 7.59
N LEU A 475 16.55 -9.40 7.05
CA LEU A 475 17.42 -8.34 6.57
C LEU A 475 16.86 -7.85 5.21
N ILE A 476 16.57 -6.55 5.12
CA ILE A 476 15.94 -5.93 3.95
C ILE A 476 16.95 -4.97 3.32
N TYR A 477 17.47 -5.32 2.17
CA TYR A 477 18.35 -4.48 1.36
C TYR A 477 17.54 -3.93 0.19
N SER A 478 17.16 -2.63 0.23
CA SER A 478 16.28 -2.06 -0.81
C SER A 478 16.93 -2.03 -2.19
N GLY A 479 18.25 -1.91 -2.24
CA GLY A 479 18.99 -1.81 -3.50
C GLY A 479 18.70 -0.54 -4.32
N SER A 480 18.01 0.44 -3.76
CA SER A 480 17.58 1.65 -4.46
C SER A 480 18.77 2.45 -4.99
N PHE A 481 18.68 2.90 -6.26
CA PHE A 481 19.74 3.65 -6.97
C PHE A 481 21.08 2.90 -7.01
N THR A 482 21.02 1.58 -7.26
CA THR A 482 22.19 0.72 -7.42
C THR A 482 22.32 0.16 -8.83
N ASP A 483 21.46 0.58 -9.75
CA ASP A 483 21.55 0.21 -11.15
C ASP A 483 22.87 0.71 -11.77
N LYS A 484 23.43 -0.10 -12.69
CA LYS A 484 24.80 0.06 -13.17
C LYS A 484 25.04 1.40 -13.90
N ASP A 485 24.01 1.91 -14.57
CA ASP A 485 24.13 3.05 -15.47
C ASP A 485 23.51 4.33 -14.88
N ASP A 486 23.17 4.33 -13.58
CA ASP A 486 22.51 5.44 -12.86
C ASP A 486 21.22 5.94 -13.57
N GLU A 487 20.49 5.03 -14.27
CA GLU A 487 19.25 5.39 -14.98
C GLU A 487 18.17 5.84 -13.98
N ASP A 488 18.02 5.13 -12.85
CA ASP A 488 17.01 5.42 -11.84
C ASP A 488 17.17 6.84 -11.26
N ILE A 489 18.40 7.22 -10.94
CA ILE A 489 18.68 8.57 -10.42
C ILE A 489 18.50 9.64 -11.50
N THR A 490 18.86 9.33 -12.75
CA THR A 490 18.67 10.25 -13.89
C THR A 490 17.19 10.55 -14.13
N VAL A 491 16.32 9.52 -14.11
CA VAL A 491 14.87 9.69 -14.22
C VAL A 491 14.33 10.57 -13.08
N MET A 492 14.81 10.37 -11.86
CA MET A 492 14.39 11.16 -10.72
C MET A 492 14.87 12.63 -10.78
N VAL A 493 16.06 12.89 -11.32
CA VAL A 493 16.54 14.24 -11.59
C VAL A 493 15.65 14.93 -12.63
N GLU A 494 15.31 14.23 -13.73
CA GLU A 494 14.37 14.75 -14.74
C GLU A 494 12.98 15.05 -14.13
N ALA A 495 12.50 14.24 -13.19
CA ALA A 495 11.26 14.52 -12.49
C ALA A 495 11.33 15.83 -11.68
N ILE A 496 12.45 16.13 -11.00
CA ILE A 496 12.63 17.44 -10.36
C ILE A 496 12.69 18.57 -11.38
N ARG A 497 13.42 18.37 -12.49
CA ARG A 497 13.48 19.38 -13.59
C ARG A 497 12.09 19.66 -14.15
N PHE A 498 11.26 18.63 -14.25
CA PHE A 498 9.88 18.81 -14.65
C PHE A 498 9.10 19.66 -13.63
N ASN A 499 9.24 19.40 -12.33
CA ASN A 499 8.64 20.21 -11.28
C ASN A 499 9.13 21.68 -11.34
N GLU A 500 10.43 21.92 -11.56
CA GLU A 500 10.98 23.28 -11.72
C GLU A 500 10.30 24.01 -12.89
N ARG A 501 10.06 23.35 -14.03
CA ARG A 501 9.32 23.94 -15.16
C ARG A 501 7.85 24.16 -14.82
N LEU A 502 7.21 23.20 -14.14
CA LEU A 502 5.79 23.26 -13.81
C LEU A 502 5.47 24.45 -12.88
N ILE A 503 6.28 24.67 -11.85
CA ILE A 503 6.09 25.79 -10.91
C ILE A 503 6.29 27.17 -11.56
N GLN A 504 6.97 27.27 -12.71
CA GLN A 504 7.13 28.52 -13.47
C GLN A 504 5.92 28.86 -14.36
N THR A 505 4.92 27.97 -14.45
CA THR A 505 3.72 28.23 -15.26
C THR A 505 2.89 29.38 -14.64
N PRO A 506 2.21 30.20 -15.45
CA PRO A 506 1.33 31.26 -14.96
C PRO A 506 0.27 30.76 -13.97
N ALA A 507 -0.22 29.53 -14.18
CA ALA A 507 -1.21 28.91 -13.31
C ALA A 507 -0.73 28.71 -11.87
N LEU A 508 0.56 28.48 -11.64
CA LEU A 508 1.14 28.31 -10.31
C LEU A 508 1.82 29.57 -9.79
N GLN A 509 2.39 30.40 -10.67
CA GLN A 509 3.07 31.65 -10.28
C GLN A 509 2.17 32.63 -9.53
N LYS A 510 0.85 32.59 -9.75
CA LYS A 510 -0.11 33.41 -8.99
C LYS A 510 -0.10 33.15 -7.48
N TYR A 511 0.41 31.99 -7.03
CA TYR A 511 0.54 31.63 -5.61
C TYR A 511 1.94 31.87 -5.05
N ASN A 512 2.81 32.57 -5.76
CA ASN A 512 4.18 32.88 -5.35
C ASN A 512 4.93 31.63 -4.84
N PRO A 513 5.08 30.57 -5.66
CA PRO A 513 5.67 29.33 -5.22
C PRO A 513 7.16 29.50 -4.86
N GLU A 514 7.55 29.00 -3.70
CA GLU A 514 8.90 29.06 -3.19
C GLU A 514 9.35 27.66 -2.76
N VAL A 515 10.39 27.12 -3.42
CA VAL A 515 10.92 25.78 -3.11
C VAL A 515 11.60 25.81 -1.75
N ILE A 516 11.22 24.91 -0.86
CA ILE A 516 11.83 24.77 0.46
C ILE A 516 13.15 24.00 0.33
N ARG A 517 14.25 24.65 0.71
CA ARG A 517 15.57 24.06 0.71
C ARG A 517 15.81 23.29 2.01
N PHE A 518 16.06 21.98 1.90
CA PHE A 518 16.42 21.16 3.05
C PHE A 518 17.91 21.29 3.38
N PRO A 519 18.29 21.34 4.67
CA PRO A 519 19.69 21.42 5.09
C PRO A 519 20.36 20.04 4.95
N ILE A 520 21.08 19.84 3.85
CA ILE A 520 21.82 18.61 3.54
C ILE A 520 23.28 18.98 3.29
N PRO A 521 24.15 18.92 4.32
CA PRO A 521 25.51 19.44 4.25
C PRO A 521 26.37 18.87 3.13
N GLU A 522 26.13 17.62 2.73
CA GLU A 522 26.85 16.98 1.62
C GLU A 522 26.48 17.62 0.27
N CYS A 523 25.19 17.92 0.07
CA CYS A 523 24.68 18.50 -1.17
C CYS A 523 24.92 20.02 -1.24
N ASP A 524 24.98 20.69 -0.10
CA ASP A 524 25.24 22.14 -0.02
C ASP A 524 26.64 22.54 -0.53
N LYS A 525 27.54 21.59 -0.73
CA LYS A 525 28.86 21.78 -1.36
C LYS A 525 28.80 21.87 -2.89
N LEU A 526 27.68 21.48 -3.47
CA LEU A 526 27.43 21.48 -4.90
C LEU A 526 26.70 22.74 -5.32
N GLU A 527 26.80 23.13 -6.59
CA GLU A 527 26.02 24.25 -7.13
C GLU A 527 24.52 23.92 -7.03
N TYR A 528 23.79 24.76 -6.28
CA TYR A 528 22.35 24.58 -6.10
C TYR A 528 21.63 24.53 -7.45
N GLY A 529 20.74 23.56 -7.62
CA GLY A 529 19.98 23.40 -8.84
C GLY A 529 20.75 22.71 -9.98
N SER A 530 22.03 22.33 -9.82
CA SER A 530 22.72 21.49 -10.79
C SER A 530 22.20 20.04 -10.73
N ASP A 531 22.41 19.26 -11.79
CA ASP A 531 22.03 17.83 -11.79
C ASP A 531 22.78 17.06 -10.71
N ALA A 532 24.04 17.42 -10.45
CA ALA A 532 24.80 16.85 -9.34
C ALA A 532 24.18 17.16 -7.97
N TYR A 533 23.67 18.39 -7.77
CA TYR A 533 22.93 18.75 -6.56
C TYR A 533 21.65 17.91 -6.43
N TRP A 534 20.85 17.82 -7.50
CA TRP A 534 19.60 17.07 -7.46
C TRP A 534 19.83 15.57 -7.30
N ALA A 535 20.86 14.99 -7.91
CA ALA A 535 21.22 13.60 -7.67
C ALA A 535 21.63 13.34 -6.21
N CYS A 536 22.44 14.24 -5.62
CA CYS A 536 22.78 14.21 -4.20
C CYS A 536 21.53 14.33 -3.34
N PHE A 537 20.66 15.29 -3.62
CA PHE A 537 19.39 15.50 -2.94
C PHE A 537 18.53 14.24 -2.94
N MET A 538 18.35 13.59 -4.12
CA MET A 538 17.58 12.37 -4.26
C MET A 538 18.13 11.25 -3.39
N ARG A 539 19.42 10.99 -3.39
CA ARG A 539 20.04 9.95 -2.54
C ARG A 539 19.80 10.20 -1.04
N ASN A 540 19.73 11.46 -0.64
CA ASN A 540 19.53 11.86 0.76
C ASN A 540 18.07 11.75 1.20
N VAL A 541 17.12 12.28 0.42
CA VAL A 541 15.72 12.41 0.84
C VAL A 541 14.78 11.38 0.20
N ALA A 542 15.25 10.58 -0.76
CA ALA A 542 14.40 9.54 -1.33
C ALA A 542 14.04 8.46 -0.29
N SER A 543 12.83 7.95 -0.41
CA SER A 543 12.25 6.93 0.43
C SER A 543 11.44 5.94 -0.40
N THR A 544 11.05 4.83 0.18
CA THR A 544 10.10 3.90 -0.41
C THR A 544 8.71 4.52 -0.58
N LEU A 545 7.96 4.11 -1.61
CA LEU A 545 6.51 4.32 -1.70
C LEU A 545 5.73 3.13 -1.11
N TYR A 546 6.39 2.26 -0.37
CA TYR A 546 5.81 1.11 0.31
C TYR A 546 5.26 0.02 -0.64
N HIS A 547 5.88 -0.16 -1.81
CA HIS A 547 5.48 -1.09 -2.86
C HIS A 547 6.48 -2.24 -3.12
N PRO A 548 7.03 -2.93 -2.08
CA PRO A 548 7.95 -4.04 -2.33
C PRO A 548 7.23 -5.16 -3.10
N THR A 549 7.92 -5.69 -4.12
CA THR A 549 7.45 -6.75 -5.01
C THR A 549 8.59 -7.68 -5.40
N SER A 550 8.31 -8.67 -6.21
CA SER A 550 9.28 -9.50 -6.96
C SER A 550 10.17 -10.43 -6.13
N THR A 551 9.98 -10.53 -4.82
CA THR A 551 10.78 -11.36 -3.91
C THR A 551 10.51 -12.86 -4.03
N CYS A 552 9.40 -13.25 -4.68
CA CYS A 552 9.06 -14.63 -5.08
C CYS A 552 8.57 -14.61 -6.52
N ARG A 553 9.29 -13.90 -7.41
CA ARG A 553 8.80 -13.59 -8.76
C ARG A 553 8.43 -14.84 -9.57
N MET A 554 7.39 -14.72 -10.40
CA MET A 554 6.98 -15.77 -11.31
C MET A 554 7.86 -15.78 -12.57
N GLY A 555 8.00 -16.95 -13.16
CA GLY A 555 8.73 -17.16 -14.39
C GLY A 555 8.80 -18.64 -14.76
N VAL A 556 9.24 -18.94 -15.98
CA VAL A 556 9.34 -20.30 -16.50
C VAL A 556 10.62 -21.02 -16.07
N GLN A 557 11.66 -20.27 -15.72
CA GLN A 557 12.97 -20.82 -15.37
C GLN A 557 13.23 -20.71 -13.86
N LYS A 558 13.42 -21.84 -13.18
CA LYS A 558 13.59 -21.88 -11.73
C LYS A 558 14.86 -21.21 -11.19
N ASN A 559 15.89 -21.04 -12.00
CA ASN A 559 17.09 -20.28 -11.61
C ASN A 559 16.88 -18.76 -11.59
N GLU A 560 15.76 -18.29 -12.18
CA GLU A 560 15.39 -16.88 -12.26
C GLU A 560 14.05 -16.56 -11.60
N SER A 561 13.33 -17.57 -11.12
CA SER A 561 11.99 -17.41 -10.55
C SER A 561 11.75 -18.38 -9.40
N VAL A 562 10.78 -18.06 -8.56
CA VAL A 562 10.38 -18.86 -7.40
C VAL A 562 9.13 -19.67 -7.71
N VAL A 563 8.21 -19.11 -8.49
CA VAL A 563 6.96 -19.75 -8.88
C VAL A 563 6.82 -19.79 -10.41
N ASP A 564 6.09 -20.79 -10.89
CA ASP A 564 5.72 -20.89 -12.30
C ASP A 564 4.60 -19.89 -12.67
N PRO A 565 4.21 -19.76 -13.97
CA PRO A 565 3.13 -18.87 -14.37
C PRO A 565 1.74 -19.19 -13.77
N ARG A 566 1.57 -20.39 -13.18
CA ARG A 566 0.37 -20.75 -12.40
C ARG A 566 0.57 -20.53 -10.90
N LEU A 567 1.63 -19.83 -10.51
CA LEU A 567 1.99 -19.45 -9.13
C LEU A 567 2.38 -20.62 -8.22
N ARG A 568 2.66 -21.81 -8.77
CA ARG A 568 3.15 -22.96 -8.03
C ARG A 568 4.64 -22.81 -7.77
N VAL A 569 5.08 -23.08 -6.55
CA VAL A 569 6.52 -23.08 -6.21
C VAL A 569 7.23 -24.17 -7.01
N HIS A 570 8.31 -23.80 -7.70
CA HIS A 570 9.06 -24.75 -8.53
C HIS A 570 9.52 -25.96 -7.73
N ASP A 571 9.30 -27.15 -8.28
CA ASP A 571 9.68 -28.46 -7.72
C ASP A 571 9.10 -28.79 -6.32
N VAL A 572 8.14 -28.00 -5.81
CA VAL A 572 7.42 -28.27 -4.56
C VAL A 572 5.92 -28.36 -4.82
N LYS A 573 5.33 -29.52 -4.57
CA LYS A 573 3.90 -29.75 -4.81
C LYS A 573 3.03 -29.14 -3.72
N ASN A 574 1.79 -28.80 -4.06
CA ASN A 574 0.75 -28.31 -3.16
C ASN A 574 1.13 -27.00 -2.42
N LEU A 575 1.98 -26.19 -3.04
CA LEU A 575 2.42 -24.89 -2.50
C LEU A 575 2.38 -23.82 -3.59
N ARG A 576 1.70 -22.72 -3.30
CA ARG A 576 1.69 -21.52 -4.15
C ARG A 576 2.06 -20.28 -3.36
N VAL A 577 2.51 -19.25 -4.09
CA VAL A 577 2.65 -17.88 -3.58
C VAL A 577 1.68 -16.99 -4.34
N VAL A 578 0.84 -16.25 -3.61
CA VAL A 578 -0.26 -15.46 -4.19
C VAL A 578 -0.32 -14.09 -3.49
N ASP A 579 0.62 -13.22 -3.82
CA ASP A 579 0.67 -11.81 -3.38
C ASP A 579 1.61 -11.00 -4.30
N ALA A 580 1.92 -9.76 -3.91
CA ALA A 580 2.78 -8.88 -4.70
C ALA A 580 4.20 -9.41 -4.93
N SER A 581 4.66 -10.38 -4.16
CA SER A 581 6.00 -10.97 -4.33
C SER A 581 6.18 -11.68 -5.66
N ILE A 582 5.09 -12.13 -6.30
CA ILE A 582 5.15 -12.89 -7.56
C ILE A 582 5.38 -12.03 -8.80
N MET A 583 5.19 -10.71 -8.71
CA MET A 583 5.34 -9.82 -9.86
C MET A 583 6.73 -9.99 -10.47
N PRO A 584 6.88 -10.27 -11.79
CA PRO A 584 8.20 -10.33 -12.42
C PRO A 584 8.90 -8.96 -12.44
N ARG A 585 8.08 -7.91 -12.57
CA ARG A 585 8.41 -6.50 -12.49
C ARG A 585 7.27 -5.77 -11.79
N VAL A 586 7.61 -4.73 -11.01
CA VAL A 586 6.60 -3.87 -10.39
C VAL A 586 5.78 -3.14 -11.45
N THR A 587 4.47 -3.01 -11.25
CA THR A 587 3.56 -2.26 -12.14
C THR A 587 3.77 -0.76 -11.99
N SER A 588 3.59 0.03 -13.05
CA SER A 588 3.73 1.50 -12.98
C SER A 588 2.53 2.13 -12.28
N GLY A 589 2.54 2.08 -10.95
CA GLY A 589 1.49 2.63 -10.08
C GLY A 589 1.35 1.89 -8.75
N ASN A 590 0.38 2.29 -7.94
CA ASN A 590 0.15 1.69 -6.62
C ASN A 590 -0.24 0.21 -6.73
N THR A 591 0.34 -0.63 -5.88
CA THR A 591 0.30 -2.09 -6.03
C THR A 591 -0.90 -2.77 -5.38
N HIS A 592 -1.86 -2.01 -4.81
CA HIS A 592 -3.01 -2.59 -4.11
C HIS A 592 -3.96 -3.34 -5.08
N ALA A 593 -4.44 -2.68 -6.14
CA ALA A 593 -5.33 -3.30 -7.12
C ALA A 593 -4.66 -4.50 -7.84
N PRO A 594 -3.40 -4.40 -8.32
CA PRO A 594 -2.69 -5.56 -8.86
C PRO A 594 -2.58 -6.74 -7.89
N SER A 595 -2.36 -6.49 -6.59
CA SER A 595 -2.32 -7.55 -5.58
C SER A 595 -3.64 -8.29 -5.44
N MET A 596 -4.76 -7.58 -5.47
CA MET A 596 -6.10 -8.18 -5.44
C MET A 596 -6.39 -8.97 -6.71
N MET A 597 -6.02 -8.46 -7.88
CA MET A 597 -6.13 -9.14 -9.16
C MET A 597 -5.35 -10.46 -9.16
N ILE A 598 -4.13 -10.47 -8.61
CA ILE A 598 -3.32 -11.69 -8.43
C ILE A 598 -4.09 -12.71 -7.59
N GLY A 599 -4.71 -12.28 -6.47
CA GLY A 599 -5.53 -13.16 -5.62
C GLY A 599 -6.73 -13.74 -6.36
N PHE A 600 -7.40 -12.93 -7.18
CA PHE A 600 -8.54 -13.36 -7.98
C PHE A 600 -8.11 -14.39 -9.03
N LYS A 601 -7.14 -14.04 -9.86
CA LYS A 601 -6.62 -14.92 -10.92
C LYS A 601 -6.12 -16.25 -10.36
N ALA A 602 -5.40 -16.23 -9.25
CA ALA A 602 -4.96 -17.44 -8.56
C ALA A 602 -6.13 -18.35 -8.16
N SER A 603 -7.25 -17.78 -7.71
CA SER A 603 -8.43 -18.56 -7.36
C SER A 603 -9.02 -19.31 -8.56
N VAL A 604 -9.01 -18.68 -9.73
CA VAL A 604 -9.45 -19.32 -10.99
C VAL A 604 -8.51 -20.48 -11.34
N MET A 605 -7.20 -20.24 -11.31
CA MET A 605 -6.20 -21.28 -11.58
C MET A 605 -6.32 -22.47 -10.63
N ILE A 606 -6.55 -22.23 -9.34
CA ILE A 606 -6.73 -23.29 -8.34
C ILE A 606 -8.01 -24.07 -8.60
N LYS A 607 -9.11 -23.39 -8.94
CA LYS A 607 -10.38 -24.06 -9.30
C LYS A 607 -10.22 -24.95 -10.53
N GLU A 608 -9.52 -24.48 -11.55
CA GLU A 608 -9.19 -25.28 -12.74
C GLU A 608 -8.40 -26.54 -12.38
N ASP A 609 -7.37 -26.42 -11.52
CA ASP A 609 -6.50 -27.57 -11.17
C ASP A 609 -7.20 -28.61 -10.28
N TRP A 610 -8.26 -28.25 -9.55
CA TRP A 610 -8.92 -29.14 -8.58
C TRP A 610 -10.36 -29.54 -8.92
N LEU A 611 -10.98 -28.93 -9.93
CA LEU A 611 -12.35 -29.24 -10.37
C LEU A 611 -12.39 -29.89 -11.76
N SER A 612 -11.23 -29.93 -12.47
CA SER A 612 -11.08 -30.55 -13.79
C SER A 612 -11.03 -32.09 -13.73
#